data_86f8ed0612bbd34834e75ad0028d99e5
#
_entry.id   86f8ed0612bbd34834e75ad0028d99e5
#
_cell.length_a   1.000
_cell.length_b   1.000
_cell.length_c   1.000
_cell.angle_alpha   90.00
_cell.angle_beta   90.00
_cell.angle_gamma   90.00
#
_symmetry.space_group_name_H-M   'P 1'
#
loop_
_entity.id
_entity.type
_entity.pdbx_description
1 polymer ?
#
loop_
_entity_poly.entity_id
_entity_poly.type
_entity_poly.pdbx_seq_one_letter_code
_entity_poly.pdbx_strand_id
1 'polypeptide(L)'
;MKSTEHIFLRREVSPDDPETITTIVTSTGFFRDDEIQVASELAEERLQKGAASGYEFLFAEMAGETVAYCCYGLIPCTIHSYDIYWIATHRDYMKRGIGKYLLQETEKAILFLGGQGIYVETSSKDQYAPTRAFYEKNQYLLQARFANFYAQGDDKLVYVKTFQDQD
;
A
#
# COMPACT_ATOMS: atom_id res chain seq x y z
N MET A 1 30.64 1.32 10.43
CA MET A 1 29.69 2.44 10.22
C MET A 1 28.55 1.93 9.36
N LYS A 2 27.35 1.79 9.93
CA LYS A 2 26.17 1.56 9.11
C LYS A 2 25.90 2.87 8.38
N SER A 3 26.11 2.88 7.06
CA SER A 3 25.64 3.95 6.18
C SER A 3 24.16 4.09 6.43
N THR A 4 23.72 5.24 6.88
CA THR A 4 22.31 5.61 6.93
C THR A 4 21.90 5.78 5.47
N GLU A 5 21.43 4.70 4.85
CA GLU A 5 20.90 4.76 3.51
C GLU A 5 19.69 5.69 3.55
N HIS A 6 19.81 6.83 2.92
CA HIS A 6 18.75 7.83 2.86
C HIS A 6 17.63 7.31 1.98
N ILE A 7 16.40 7.27 2.52
CA ILE A 7 15.19 6.98 1.77
C ILE A 7 14.64 8.31 1.24
N PHE A 8 14.52 8.40 -0.07
CA PHE A 8 13.83 9.48 -0.75
C PHE A 8 12.38 9.10 -1.02
N LEU A 9 11.45 10.02 -0.83
CA LEU A 9 10.04 9.82 -1.17
C LEU A 9 9.67 10.63 -2.41
N ARG A 10 9.04 9.96 -3.37
CA ARG A 10 8.53 10.56 -4.60
C ARG A 10 7.03 10.29 -4.70
N ARG A 11 6.26 11.29 -5.13
CA ARG A 11 4.79 11.19 -5.28
C ARG A 11 4.34 11.07 -6.73
N GLU A 12 5.09 11.64 -7.66
CA GLU A 12 4.75 11.61 -9.07
C GLU A 12 5.01 10.24 -9.68
N VAL A 13 4.05 9.77 -10.47
CA VAL A 13 4.19 8.51 -11.21
C VAL A 13 4.92 8.80 -12.51
N SER A 14 6.01 8.09 -12.76
CA SER A 14 6.76 8.16 -14.00
C SER A 14 6.33 7.06 -15.00
N PRO A 15 6.58 7.22 -16.29
CA PRO A 15 6.24 6.20 -17.30
C PRO A 15 6.83 4.82 -17.05
N ASP A 16 7.95 4.73 -16.33
CA ASP A 16 8.62 3.46 -16.00
C ASP A 16 8.05 2.78 -14.74
N ASP A 17 7.25 3.48 -13.95
CA ASP A 17 6.74 2.95 -12.68
C ASP A 17 5.83 1.72 -12.83
N PRO A 18 4.98 1.57 -13.86
CA PRO A 18 4.21 0.33 -14.03
C PRO A 18 5.10 -0.92 -14.10
N GLU A 19 6.22 -0.85 -14.81
CA GLU A 19 7.19 -1.94 -14.88
C GLU A 19 7.94 -2.14 -13.55
N THR A 20 8.31 -1.04 -12.91
CA THR A 20 8.95 -1.06 -11.58
C THR A 20 8.04 -1.69 -10.54
N ILE A 21 6.76 -1.35 -10.53
CA ILE A 21 5.75 -1.96 -9.66
C ILE A 21 5.64 -3.46 -9.92
N THR A 22 5.57 -3.87 -11.19
CA THR A 22 5.56 -5.29 -11.56
C THR A 22 6.78 -6.01 -10.99
N THR A 23 7.95 -5.43 -11.08
CA THR A 23 9.20 -5.99 -10.51
C THR A 23 9.13 -6.12 -8.99
N ILE A 24 8.71 -5.07 -8.30
CA ILE A 24 8.57 -5.08 -6.84
C ILE A 24 7.58 -6.15 -6.38
N VAL A 25 6.39 -6.15 -6.94
CA VAL A 25 5.29 -7.04 -6.54
C VAL A 25 5.64 -8.50 -6.85
N THR A 26 6.22 -8.77 -8.02
CA THR A 26 6.69 -10.11 -8.41
C THR A 26 7.76 -10.62 -7.46
N SER A 27 8.68 -9.76 -7.01
CA SER A 27 9.76 -10.14 -6.12
C SER A 27 9.28 -10.69 -4.77
N THR A 28 8.11 -10.30 -4.32
CA THR A 28 7.53 -10.75 -3.04
C THR A 28 7.14 -12.22 -3.05
N GLY A 29 6.79 -12.78 -4.21
CA GLY A 29 6.36 -14.16 -4.37
C GLY A 29 4.96 -14.49 -3.83
N PHE A 30 4.17 -13.49 -3.40
CA PHE A 30 2.86 -13.71 -2.77
C PHE A 30 1.68 -13.63 -3.73
N PHE A 31 1.82 -12.92 -4.83
CA PHE A 31 0.70 -12.53 -5.68
C PHE A 31 0.60 -13.40 -6.93
N ARG A 32 -0.63 -13.63 -7.38
CA ARG A 32 -0.91 -14.27 -8.67
C ARG A 32 -0.64 -13.29 -9.81
N ASP A 33 -0.51 -13.81 -11.02
CA ASP A 33 -0.23 -13.01 -12.23
C ASP A 33 -1.34 -11.97 -12.49
N ASP A 34 -2.60 -12.30 -12.23
CA ASP A 34 -3.72 -11.37 -12.36
C ASP A 34 -3.65 -10.22 -11.34
N GLU A 35 -3.22 -10.50 -10.11
CA GLU A 35 -3.01 -9.49 -9.08
C GLU A 35 -1.83 -8.57 -9.42
N ILE A 36 -0.74 -9.12 -9.94
CA ILE A 36 0.43 -8.36 -10.39
C ILE A 36 0.05 -7.41 -11.52
N GLN A 37 -0.75 -7.88 -12.45
CA GLN A 37 -1.26 -7.06 -13.55
C GLN A 37 -2.10 -5.88 -13.02
N VAL A 38 -3.02 -6.12 -12.11
CA VAL A 38 -3.84 -5.07 -11.48
C VAL A 38 -2.97 -4.03 -10.79
N ALA A 39 -1.94 -4.44 -10.06
CA ALA A 39 -1.03 -3.51 -9.38
C ALA A 39 -0.37 -2.52 -10.36
N SER A 40 0.08 -3.01 -11.51
CA SER A 40 0.66 -2.19 -12.59
C SER A 40 -0.38 -1.27 -13.25
N GLU A 41 -1.58 -1.79 -13.53
CA GLU A 41 -2.68 -1.05 -14.17
C GLU A 41 -3.11 0.18 -13.37
N LEU A 42 -3.05 0.17 -12.04
CA LEU A 42 -3.36 1.34 -11.22
C LEU A 42 -2.42 2.52 -11.52
N ALA A 43 -1.13 2.25 -11.72
CA ALA A 43 -0.15 3.27 -12.09
C ALA A 43 -0.36 3.75 -13.54
N GLU A 44 -0.67 2.85 -14.45
CA GLU A 44 -1.02 3.22 -15.84
C GLU A 44 -2.26 4.13 -15.88
N GLU A 45 -3.27 3.83 -15.09
CA GLU A 45 -4.46 4.65 -15.00
C GLU A 45 -4.15 6.04 -14.43
N ARG A 46 -3.28 6.13 -13.42
CA ARG A 46 -2.80 7.42 -12.90
C ARG A 46 -2.06 8.22 -13.98
N LEU A 47 -1.21 7.59 -14.77
CA LEU A 47 -0.51 8.24 -15.89
C LEU A 47 -1.46 8.78 -16.94
N GLN A 48 -2.54 8.03 -17.24
CA GLN A 48 -3.51 8.42 -18.29
C GLN A 48 -4.47 9.50 -17.82
N LYS A 49 -4.98 9.40 -16.59
CA LYS A 49 -6.08 10.23 -16.07
C LYS A 49 -5.63 11.28 -15.03
N GLY A 50 -4.39 11.23 -14.57
CA GLY A 50 -3.91 12.12 -13.52
C GLY A 50 -4.71 11.96 -12.21
N ALA A 51 -5.00 13.07 -11.55
CA ALA A 51 -5.76 13.08 -10.31
C ALA A 51 -7.19 12.50 -10.46
N ALA A 52 -7.77 12.58 -11.65
CA ALA A 52 -9.11 12.01 -11.91
C ALA A 52 -9.15 10.47 -11.79
N SER A 53 -8.01 9.78 -11.82
CA SER A 53 -7.93 8.35 -11.56
C SER A 53 -8.39 7.96 -10.14
N GLY A 54 -8.26 8.86 -9.18
CA GLY A 54 -8.48 8.59 -7.77
C GLY A 54 -7.33 7.83 -7.09
N TYR A 55 -6.26 7.52 -7.82
CA TYR A 55 -5.09 6.81 -7.28
C TYR A 55 -3.96 7.79 -6.99
N GLU A 56 -3.50 7.78 -5.74
CA GLU A 56 -2.33 8.50 -5.27
C GLU A 56 -1.20 7.50 -4.99
N PHE A 57 0.03 7.92 -5.22
CA PHE A 57 1.20 7.07 -5.03
C PHE A 57 2.22 7.71 -4.12
N LEU A 58 2.96 6.87 -3.42
CA LEU A 58 4.16 7.23 -2.69
C LEU A 58 5.21 6.16 -2.96
N PHE A 59 6.33 6.56 -3.55
CA PHE A 59 7.46 5.70 -3.86
C PHE A 59 8.60 5.96 -2.90
N ALA A 60 9.22 4.89 -2.39
CA ALA A 60 10.44 4.97 -1.61
C ALA A 60 11.63 4.60 -2.51
N GLU A 61 12.57 5.52 -2.62
CA GLU A 61 13.78 5.37 -3.43
C GLU A 61 15.03 5.31 -2.54
N MET A 62 15.94 4.40 -2.87
CA MET A 62 17.23 4.24 -2.22
C MET A 62 18.31 4.11 -3.29
N ALA A 63 19.37 4.89 -3.16
CA ALA A 63 20.48 4.90 -4.12
C ALA A 63 20.04 5.06 -5.60
N GLY A 64 18.96 5.80 -5.84
CA GLY A 64 18.42 6.03 -7.18
C GLY A 64 17.49 4.93 -7.71
N GLU A 65 17.19 3.91 -6.91
CA GLU A 65 16.27 2.84 -7.28
C GLU A 65 14.99 2.90 -6.45
N THR A 66 13.84 2.68 -7.08
CA THR A 66 12.56 2.52 -6.38
C THR A 66 12.48 1.14 -5.76
N VAL A 67 12.43 1.09 -4.43
CA VAL A 67 12.50 -0.16 -3.66
C VAL A 67 11.19 -0.54 -2.97
N ALA A 68 10.26 0.40 -2.86
CA ALA A 68 8.94 0.18 -2.27
C ALA A 68 7.95 1.21 -2.78
N TYR A 69 6.66 0.91 -2.71
CA TYR A 69 5.62 1.87 -3.06
C TYR A 69 4.33 1.61 -2.30
N CYS A 70 3.50 2.63 -2.24
CA CYS A 70 2.14 2.57 -1.73
C CYS A 70 1.20 3.25 -2.74
N CYS A 71 0.08 2.61 -3.02
CA CYS A 71 -1.03 3.19 -3.78
C CYS A 71 -2.22 3.35 -2.83
N TYR A 72 -2.78 4.55 -2.76
CA TYR A 72 -3.90 4.88 -1.89
C TYR A 72 -4.83 5.87 -2.56
N GLY A 73 -6.01 6.07 -1.99
CA GLY A 73 -6.96 7.05 -2.53
C GLY A 73 -8.21 7.16 -1.68
N LEU A 74 -8.93 8.26 -1.87
CA LEU A 74 -10.23 8.48 -1.27
C LEU A 74 -11.22 7.43 -1.79
N ILE A 75 -11.93 6.76 -0.88
CA ILE A 75 -12.97 5.82 -1.26
C ILE A 75 -14.14 6.60 -1.87
N PRO A 76 -14.59 6.26 -3.09
CA PRO A 76 -15.70 6.94 -3.75
C PRO A 76 -16.95 6.99 -2.86
N CYS A 77 -17.66 8.10 -2.92
CA CYS A 77 -18.87 8.37 -2.13
C CYS A 77 -18.63 8.51 -0.61
N THR A 78 -17.40 8.65 -0.19
CA THR A 78 -17.04 9.01 1.20
C THR A 78 -16.40 10.40 1.27
N ILE A 79 -16.34 10.95 2.47
CA ILE A 79 -15.74 12.26 2.70
C ILE A 79 -14.33 12.14 3.27
N HIS A 80 -14.11 11.19 4.17
CA HIS A 80 -12.88 11.08 4.96
C HIS A 80 -12.27 9.67 5.00
N SER A 81 -12.78 8.73 4.22
CA SER A 81 -12.32 7.35 4.22
C SER A 81 -11.39 7.07 3.03
N TYR A 82 -10.20 6.56 3.32
CA TYR A 82 -9.17 6.26 2.34
C TYR A 82 -8.88 4.77 2.32
N ASP A 83 -8.69 4.22 1.11
CA ASP A 83 -8.12 2.90 0.92
C ASP A 83 -6.60 2.99 0.73
N ILE A 84 -5.88 2.05 1.31
CA ILE A 84 -4.59 1.64 0.79
C ILE A 84 -4.83 0.44 -0.12
N TYR A 85 -4.70 0.66 -1.42
CA TYR A 85 -4.91 -0.37 -2.43
C TYR A 85 -3.74 -1.35 -2.51
N TRP A 86 -2.53 -0.84 -2.33
CA TRP A 86 -1.31 -1.62 -2.40
C TRP A 86 -0.20 -0.99 -1.58
N ILE A 87 0.54 -1.81 -0.86
CA ILE A 87 1.81 -1.44 -0.24
C ILE A 87 2.75 -2.63 -0.38
N ALA A 88 3.90 -2.43 -0.99
CA ALA A 88 4.87 -3.50 -1.23
C ALA A 88 6.30 -2.96 -1.16
N THR A 89 7.19 -3.80 -0.64
CA THR A 89 8.63 -3.58 -0.62
C THR A 89 9.30 -4.70 -1.40
N HIS A 90 10.26 -4.35 -2.26
CA HIS A 90 11.05 -5.33 -2.99
C HIS A 90 11.75 -6.29 -2.01
N ARG A 91 11.76 -7.57 -2.34
CA ARG A 91 12.24 -8.65 -1.48
C ARG A 91 13.61 -8.38 -0.85
N ASP A 92 14.53 -7.85 -1.64
CA ASP A 92 15.92 -7.60 -1.19
C ASP A 92 16.03 -6.45 -0.18
N TYR A 93 14.97 -5.65 -0.04
CA TYR A 93 14.90 -4.50 0.86
C TYR A 93 13.95 -4.71 2.04
N MET A 94 13.35 -5.89 2.15
CA MET A 94 12.48 -6.24 3.29
C MET A 94 13.25 -6.27 4.61
N LYS A 95 12.51 -6.14 5.72
CA LYS A 95 13.03 -6.19 7.10
C LYS A 95 14.05 -5.09 7.44
N ARG A 96 14.02 -3.99 6.70
CA ARG A 96 14.85 -2.79 6.95
C ARG A 96 14.03 -1.61 7.50
N GLY A 97 12.74 -1.81 7.79
CA GLY A 97 11.84 -0.76 8.28
C GLY A 97 11.25 0.14 7.19
N ILE A 98 11.52 -0.14 5.91
CA ILE A 98 11.06 0.68 4.77
C ILE A 98 9.53 0.66 4.68
N GLY A 99 8.89 -0.50 4.82
CA GLY A 99 7.45 -0.64 4.76
C GLY A 99 6.75 0.16 5.86
N LYS A 100 7.26 0.10 7.09
CA LYS A 100 6.73 0.89 8.21
C LYS A 100 6.88 2.39 7.96
N TYR A 101 8.04 2.82 7.50
CA TYR A 101 8.30 4.22 7.18
C TYR A 101 7.35 4.72 6.08
N LEU A 102 7.22 3.94 5.00
CA LEU A 102 6.34 4.26 3.89
C LEU A 102 4.86 4.33 4.34
N LEU A 103 4.41 3.40 5.19
CA LEU A 103 3.06 3.42 5.75
C LEU A 103 2.82 4.70 6.57
N GLN A 104 3.76 5.08 7.44
CA GLN A 104 3.65 6.29 8.25
C GLN A 104 3.60 7.56 7.40
N GLU A 105 4.40 7.65 6.35
CA GLU A 105 4.38 8.79 5.43
C GLU A 105 3.10 8.83 4.58
N THR A 106 2.55 7.68 4.23
CA THR A 106 1.23 7.57 3.59
C THR A 106 0.12 8.04 4.52
N GLU A 107 0.15 7.65 5.80
CA GLU A 107 -0.80 8.11 6.81
C GLU A 107 -0.75 9.64 6.96
N LYS A 108 0.44 10.22 7.01
CA LYS A 108 0.61 11.68 7.05
C LYS A 108 0.02 12.37 5.81
N ALA A 109 0.24 11.81 4.63
CA ALA A 109 -0.31 12.31 3.39
C ALA A 109 -1.85 12.28 3.39
N ILE A 110 -2.44 11.19 3.86
CA ILE A 110 -3.89 11.03 3.99
C ILE A 110 -4.47 12.04 5.00
N LEU A 111 -3.85 12.19 6.16
CA LEU A 111 -4.26 13.17 7.17
C LEU A 111 -4.19 14.61 6.62
N PHE A 112 -3.15 14.93 5.88
CA PHE A 112 -3.02 16.24 5.22
C PHE A 112 -4.15 16.53 4.23
N LEU A 113 -4.66 15.49 3.56
CA LEU A 113 -5.80 15.57 2.64
C LEU A 113 -7.16 15.57 3.36
N GLY A 114 -7.19 15.53 4.69
CA GLY A 114 -8.40 15.50 5.50
C GLY A 114 -8.96 14.10 5.77
N GLY A 115 -8.19 13.06 5.49
CA GLY A 115 -8.59 11.68 5.80
C GLY A 115 -8.67 11.44 7.30
N GLN A 116 -9.67 10.66 7.74
CA GLN A 116 -9.90 10.31 9.15
C GLN A 116 -9.89 8.80 9.39
N GLY A 117 -10.01 8.00 8.34
CA GLY A 117 -9.96 6.55 8.42
C GLY A 117 -9.20 5.96 7.24
N ILE A 118 -8.39 4.95 7.51
CA ILE A 118 -7.64 4.19 6.50
C ILE A 118 -8.07 2.74 6.58
N TYR A 119 -8.43 2.20 5.43
CA TYR A 119 -8.94 0.84 5.26
C TYR A 119 -7.96 0.04 4.44
N VAL A 120 -7.62 -1.16 4.91
CA VAL A 120 -6.77 -2.11 4.18
C VAL A 120 -7.42 -3.47 4.15
N GLU A 121 -7.41 -4.11 3.00
CA GLU A 121 -7.98 -5.43 2.79
C GLU A 121 -6.86 -6.45 2.60
N THR A 122 -6.99 -7.62 3.22
CA THR A 122 -6.04 -8.71 3.06
C THR A 122 -6.72 -10.06 3.19
N SER A 123 -6.02 -11.10 2.73
CA SER A 123 -6.46 -12.49 2.79
C SER A 123 -6.26 -13.11 4.16
N SER A 124 -7.10 -14.07 4.51
CA SER A 124 -6.96 -14.89 5.73
C SER A 124 -5.98 -16.05 5.59
N LYS A 125 -5.43 -16.31 4.41
CA LYS A 125 -4.47 -17.40 4.18
C LYS A 125 -3.20 -17.22 5.01
N ASP A 126 -2.58 -18.33 5.37
CA ASP A 126 -1.36 -18.36 6.21
C ASP A 126 -0.20 -17.59 5.60
N GLN A 127 -0.06 -17.60 4.26
CA GLN A 127 0.98 -16.83 3.57
C GLN A 127 0.90 -15.32 3.81
N TYR A 128 -0.26 -14.80 4.19
CA TYR A 128 -0.47 -13.39 4.51
C TYR A 128 -0.39 -13.07 6.01
N ALA A 129 -0.04 -14.05 6.85
CA ALA A 129 0.14 -13.83 8.28
C ALA A 129 1.15 -12.71 8.60
N PRO A 130 2.31 -12.60 7.91
CA PRO A 130 3.21 -11.47 8.10
C PRO A 130 2.59 -10.12 7.74
N THR A 131 1.76 -10.07 6.71
CA THR A 131 1.04 -8.85 6.29
C THR A 131 0.04 -8.41 7.36
N ARG A 132 -0.75 -9.35 7.88
CA ARG A 132 -1.69 -9.06 8.98
C ARG A 132 -0.96 -8.56 10.22
N ALA A 133 0.13 -9.22 10.61
CA ALA A 133 0.96 -8.80 11.74
C ALA A 133 1.56 -7.40 11.53
N PHE A 134 1.93 -7.06 10.31
CA PHE A 134 2.42 -5.73 9.95
C PHE A 134 1.36 -4.64 10.22
N TYR A 135 0.13 -4.85 9.80
CA TYR A 135 -0.96 -3.90 10.07
C TYR A 135 -1.28 -3.81 11.56
N GLU A 136 -1.39 -4.94 12.25
CA GLU A 136 -1.66 -4.97 13.69
C GLU A 136 -0.59 -4.24 14.50
N LYS A 137 0.68 -4.43 14.17
CA LYS A 137 1.81 -3.71 14.80
C LYS A 137 1.78 -2.21 14.56
N ASN A 138 1.19 -1.77 13.45
CA ASN A 138 1.02 -0.37 13.11
C ASN A 138 -0.34 0.19 13.53
N GLN A 139 -1.02 -0.50 14.47
CA GLN A 139 -2.25 -0.06 15.14
C GLN A 139 -3.49 -0.06 14.24
N TYR A 140 -3.50 -0.90 13.21
CA TYR A 140 -4.71 -1.22 12.46
C TYR A 140 -5.47 -2.33 13.18
N LEU A 141 -6.78 -2.18 13.29
CA LEU A 141 -7.66 -3.12 13.98
C LEU A 141 -8.52 -3.88 12.97
N LEU A 142 -8.64 -5.19 13.15
CA LEU A 142 -9.56 -6.01 12.36
C LEU A 142 -11.00 -5.60 12.69
N GLN A 143 -11.72 -5.08 11.71
CA GLN A 143 -13.12 -4.63 11.88
C GLN A 143 -14.14 -5.44 11.10
N ALA A 144 -13.73 -6.13 10.05
CA ALA A 144 -14.65 -6.95 9.27
C ALA A 144 -13.96 -8.20 8.72
N ARG A 145 -14.75 -9.27 8.61
CA ARG A 145 -14.36 -10.53 8.00
C ARG A 145 -15.48 -11.00 7.10
N PHE A 146 -15.16 -11.27 5.85
CA PHE A 146 -16.08 -11.81 4.85
C PHE A 146 -15.63 -13.21 4.46
N ALA A 147 -16.39 -14.22 4.90
CA ALA A 147 -16.04 -15.62 4.68
C ALA A 147 -16.03 -15.97 3.18
N ASN A 148 -15.01 -16.70 2.77
CA ASN A 148 -14.86 -17.22 1.39
C ASN A 148 -14.91 -16.13 0.31
N PHE A 149 -14.50 -14.91 0.62
CA PHE A 149 -14.61 -13.78 -0.30
C PHE A 149 -13.74 -13.95 -1.55
N TYR A 150 -12.48 -14.34 -1.36
CA TYR A 150 -11.54 -14.53 -2.47
C TYR A 150 -11.65 -15.92 -3.10
N ALA A 151 -11.84 -16.93 -2.26
CA ALA A 151 -12.03 -18.34 -2.65
C ALA A 151 -12.54 -19.12 -1.44
N GLN A 152 -12.92 -20.36 -1.63
CA GLN A 152 -13.29 -21.24 -0.51
C GLN A 152 -12.10 -21.36 0.47
N GLY A 153 -12.33 -21.01 1.74
CA GLY A 153 -11.31 -21.01 2.80
C GLY A 153 -10.40 -19.79 2.77
N ASP A 154 -10.67 -18.80 1.92
CA ASP A 154 -9.91 -17.55 1.84
C ASP A 154 -10.82 -16.35 2.08
N ASP A 155 -10.83 -15.89 3.31
CA ASP A 155 -11.68 -14.80 3.75
C ASP A 155 -11.01 -13.44 3.47
N LYS A 156 -11.84 -12.44 3.18
CA LYS A 156 -11.40 -11.05 3.18
C LYS A 156 -11.42 -10.52 4.59
N LEU A 157 -10.29 -9.98 5.04
CA LEU A 157 -10.13 -9.28 6.31
C LEU A 157 -9.94 -7.81 6.04
N VAL A 158 -10.69 -6.97 6.74
CA VAL A 158 -10.59 -5.51 6.65
C VAL A 158 -10.03 -4.96 7.95
N TYR A 159 -8.84 -4.39 7.85
CA TYR A 159 -8.17 -3.68 8.95
C TYR A 159 -8.38 -2.19 8.79
N VAL A 160 -8.60 -1.50 9.89
CA VAL A 160 -8.91 -0.07 9.89
C VAL A 160 -8.10 0.65 10.95
N LYS A 161 -7.57 1.81 10.57
CA LYS A 161 -6.99 2.78 11.50
C LYS A 161 -7.75 4.09 11.38
N THR A 162 -8.30 4.56 12.50
CA THR A 162 -9.00 5.83 12.55
C THR A 162 -8.17 6.88 13.28
N PHE A 163 -8.26 8.11 12.80
CA PHE A 163 -7.62 9.27 13.40
C PHE A 163 -8.73 10.17 13.94
N GLN A 164 -8.65 10.53 15.22
CA GLN A 164 -9.57 11.50 15.80
C GLN A 164 -9.13 12.90 15.39
N ASP A 165 -10.11 13.78 15.14
CA ASP A 165 -9.83 15.20 15.02
C ASP A 165 -9.09 15.65 16.30
N GLN A 166 -7.94 16.23 16.13
CA GLN A 166 -7.32 16.97 17.22
C GLN A 166 -8.08 18.30 17.30
N ASP A 167 -8.98 18.37 18.26
CA ASP A 167 -9.62 19.62 18.68
C ASP A 167 -8.58 20.64 19.13
#